data_d35cd042c81b815e1ba790d976483d4c
#
_entry.id   d35cd042c81b815e1ba790d976483d4c
#
_cell.length_a   1.000
_cell.length_b   1.000
_cell.length_c   1.000
_cell.angle_alpha   90.00
_cell.angle_beta   90.00
_cell.angle_gamma   90.00
#
_symmetry.space_group_name_H-M   'P 1'
#
loop_
_entity.id
_entity.type
_entity.pdbx_description
1 polymer ?
#
loop_
_entity_poly.entity_id
_entity_poly.type
_entity_poly.pdbx_seq_one_letter_code
_entity_poly.pdbx_strand_id
1 'polypeptide(L)'
;MDLRVKRTTKNIKEAFLELRKKKNLDKISVKELSELAMINKATFYLHYRDIYELSDQLENELIDRIIAEIKPIAILNTRDSFRAFFRSLSMAIINNEEDIHILFSGYETNRFINRFEARLKRFVFSAYPNIRNNSENNIFISFIVQGSFHAYAQNNKIDKSTIVDRTTDLTLKLAEEFTA
;
A
#
# COMPACT_ATOMS: atom_id res chain seq x y z
N MET A 1 21.54 16.86 -2.42
CA MET A 1 21.61 15.55 -3.12
C MET A 1 21.93 15.83 -4.59
N ASP A 2 23.00 15.25 -5.12
CA ASP A 2 23.49 15.47 -6.48
C ASP A 2 22.42 15.10 -7.52
N LEU A 3 22.19 15.97 -8.51
CA LEU A 3 21.22 15.76 -9.60
C LEU A 3 21.50 14.47 -10.39
N ARG A 4 22.80 14.10 -10.51
CA ARG A 4 23.23 12.86 -11.17
C ARG A 4 22.74 11.63 -10.40
N VAL A 5 22.86 11.63 -9.08
CA VAL A 5 22.37 10.54 -8.21
C VAL A 5 20.85 10.39 -8.32
N LYS A 6 20.11 11.50 -8.27
CA LYS A 6 18.65 11.48 -8.44
C LYS A 6 18.22 10.88 -9.78
N ARG A 7 18.91 11.26 -10.87
CA ARG A 7 18.61 10.74 -12.22
C ARG A 7 18.89 9.24 -12.30
N THR A 8 20.03 8.79 -11.76
CA THR A 8 20.40 7.37 -11.74
C THR A 8 19.39 6.54 -10.96
N THR A 9 19.03 6.98 -9.76
CA THR A 9 18.01 6.29 -8.93
C THR A 9 16.67 6.21 -9.64
N LYS A 10 16.24 7.29 -10.30
CA LYS A 10 15.03 7.31 -11.10
C LYS A 10 15.07 6.27 -12.21
N ASN A 11 16.14 6.24 -13.02
CA ASN A 11 16.28 5.29 -14.11
C ASN A 11 16.24 3.82 -13.62
N ILE A 12 16.90 3.53 -12.48
CA ILE A 12 16.89 2.20 -11.87
C ILE A 12 15.45 1.79 -11.50
N LYS A 13 14.69 2.69 -10.84
CA LYS A 13 13.31 2.43 -10.41
C LYS A 13 12.39 2.21 -11.61
N GLU A 14 12.47 3.05 -12.63
CA GLU A 14 11.67 2.92 -13.86
C GLU A 14 11.96 1.60 -14.59
N ALA A 15 13.24 1.26 -14.76
CA ALA A 15 13.65 -0.01 -15.37
C ALA A 15 13.14 -1.22 -14.55
N PHE A 16 13.19 -1.14 -13.23
CA PHE A 16 12.66 -2.20 -12.37
C PHE A 16 11.15 -2.40 -12.57
N LEU A 17 10.36 -1.31 -12.53
CA LEU A 17 8.91 -1.38 -12.71
C LEU A 17 8.54 -1.95 -14.11
N GLU A 18 9.27 -1.56 -15.16
CA GLU A 18 9.06 -2.12 -16.49
C GLU A 18 9.36 -3.63 -16.57
N LEU A 19 10.36 -4.11 -15.83
CA LEU A 19 10.64 -5.54 -15.73
C LEU A 19 9.57 -6.27 -14.90
N ARG A 20 9.10 -5.67 -13.80
CA ARG A 20 8.04 -6.24 -12.96
C ARG A 20 6.70 -6.41 -13.69
N LYS A 21 6.37 -5.53 -14.62
CA LYS A 21 5.19 -5.69 -15.49
C LYS A 21 5.23 -6.97 -16.33
N LYS A 22 6.42 -7.51 -16.59
CA LYS A 22 6.63 -8.63 -17.52
C LYS A 22 7.00 -9.94 -16.83
N LYS A 23 7.52 -9.90 -15.61
CA LYS A 23 8.03 -11.08 -14.91
C LYS A 23 8.02 -10.94 -13.39
N ASN A 24 8.04 -12.07 -12.72
CA ASN A 24 8.13 -12.17 -11.27
C ASN A 24 9.49 -11.69 -10.76
N LEU A 25 9.53 -11.26 -9.50
CA LEU A 25 10.71 -10.68 -8.85
C LEU A 25 11.94 -11.60 -8.92
N ASP A 26 11.75 -12.91 -8.67
CA ASP A 26 12.80 -13.94 -8.71
C ASP A 26 13.43 -14.16 -10.09
N LYS A 27 12.81 -13.64 -11.16
CA LYS A 27 13.30 -13.73 -12.54
C LYS A 27 14.00 -12.46 -13.03
N ILE A 28 14.11 -11.43 -12.18
CA ILE A 28 14.79 -10.18 -12.53
C ILE A 28 16.25 -10.26 -12.09
N SER A 29 17.17 -10.01 -13.03
CA SER A 29 18.61 -9.97 -12.74
C SER A 29 19.15 -8.53 -12.72
N VAL A 30 20.18 -8.27 -11.88
CA VAL A 30 20.88 -6.98 -11.88
C VAL A 30 21.47 -6.66 -13.26
N LYS A 31 21.89 -7.68 -14.03
CA LYS A 31 22.41 -7.50 -15.39
C LYS A 31 21.38 -6.85 -16.30
N GLU A 32 20.22 -7.47 -16.42
CA GLU A 32 19.12 -7.03 -17.26
C GLU A 32 18.59 -5.65 -16.84
N LEU A 33 18.42 -5.45 -15.53
CA LEU A 33 17.98 -4.17 -14.99
C LEU A 33 18.99 -3.06 -15.31
N SER A 34 20.29 -3.32 -15.16
CA SER A 34 21.33 -2.33 -15.45
C SER A 34 21.39 -1.95 -16.93
N GLU A 35 21.22 -2.95 -17.82
CA GLU A 35 21.13 -2.74 -19.27
C GLU A 35 19.93 -1.83 -19.62
N LEU A 36 18.76 -2.12 -19.06
CA LEU A 36 17.54 -1.32 -19.30
C LEU A 36 17.65 0.10 -18.70
N ALA A 37 18.24 0.24 -17.52
CA ALA A 37 18.47 1.53 -16.87
C ALA A 37 19.61 2.36 -17.49
N MET A 38 20.33 1.80 -18.49
CA MET A 38 21.51 2.39 -19.12
C MET A 38 22.63 2.76 -18.13
N ILE A 39 22.90 1.85 -17.19
CA ILE A 39 23.99 1.96 -16.20
C ILE A 39 24.84 0.70 -16.21
N ASN A 40 26.03 0.75 -15.60
CA ASN A 40 26.79 -0.45 -15.33
C ASN A 40 26.36 -1.10 -13.98
N LYS A 41 26.67 -2.40 -13.81
CA LYS A 41 26.34 -3.12 -12.56
C LYS A 41 26.98 -2.50 -11.32
N ALA A 42 28.18 -1.96 -11.43
CA ALA A 42 28.84 -1.30 -10.30
C ALA A 42 28.04 -0.08 -9.83
N THR A 43 27.46 0.67 -10.75
CA THR A 43 26.55 1.78 -10.42
C THR A 43 25.30 1.31 -9.70
N PHE A 44 24.71 0.18 -10.09
CA PHE A 44 23.58 -0.41 -9.36
C PHE A 44 23.97 -0.71 -7.90
N TYR A 45 25.10 -1.39 -7.69
CA TYR A 45 25.57 -1.77 -6.35
C TYR A 45 26.00 -0.59 -5.45
N LEU A 46 26.20 0.60 -6.00
CA LEU A 46 26.33 1.83 -5.20
C LEU A 46 25.00 2.30 -4.58
N HIS A 47 23.86 1.87 -5.12
CA HIS A 47 22.54 2.29 -4.68
C HIS A 47 21.77 1.20 -3.93
N TYR A 48 21.93 -0.06 -4.33
CA TYR A 48 21.19 -1.21 -3.81
C TYR A 48 22.09 -2.43 -3.71
N ARG A 49 21.97 -3.17 -2.64
CA ARG A 49 22.69 -4.42 -2.40
C ARG A 49 22.27 -5.51 -3.41
N ASP A 50 20.96 -5.59 -3.70
CA ASP A 50 20.36 -6.57 -4.59
C ASP A 50 18.98 -6.10 -5.10
N ILE A 51 18.36 -6.92 -5.95
CA ILE A 51 17.02 -6.67 -6.51
C ILE A 51 15.94 -6.66 -5.42
N TYR A 52 16.11 -7.45 -4.37
CA TYR A 52 15.12 -7.54 -3.29
C TYR A 52 15.10 -6.28 -2.43
N GLU A 53 16.27 -5.69 -2.16
CA GLU A 53 16.35 -4.40 -1.45
C GLU A 53 15.68 -3.27 -2.26
N LEU A 54 15.89 -3.23 -3.57
CA LEU A 54 15.20 -2.29 -4.46
C LEU A 54 13.68 -2.50 -4.42
N SER A 55 13.22 -3.76 -4.49
CA SER A 55 11.79 -4.11 -4.38
C SER A 55 11.22 -3.65 -3.05
N ASP A 56 11.87 -3.99 -1.94
CA ASP A 56 11.46 -3.61 -0.60
C ASP A 56 11.33 -2.09 -0.43
N GLN A 57 12.27 -1.33 -1.01
CA GLN A 57 12.21 0.13 -0.96
C GLN A 57 10.99 0.66 -1.74
N LEU A 58 10.77 0.17 -2.98
CA LEU A 58 9.64 0.62 -3.81
C LEU A 58 8.29 0.24 -3.20
N GLU A 59 8.19 -0.94 -2.60
CA GLU A 59 7.00 -1.39 -1.89
C GLU A 59 6.68 -0.49 -0.69
N ASN A 60 7.70 -0.13 0.10
CA ASN A 60 7.53 0.80 1.21
C ASN A 60 7.15 2.21 0.74
N GLU A 61 7.79 2.72 -0.33
CA GLU A 61 7.46 4.01 -0.93
C GLU A 61 6.00 4.04 -1.44
N LEU A 62 5.51 2.95 -2.04
CA LEU A 62 4.13 2.83 -2.47
C LEU A 62 3.15 2.88 -1.28
N ILE A 63 3.41 2.10 -0.24
CA ILE A 63 2.57 2.08 0.95
C ILE A 63 2.55 3.46 1.63
N ASP A 64 3.70 4.13 1.74
CA ASP A 64 3.80 5.47 2.32
C ASP A 64 3.03 6.50 1.48
N ARG A 65 3.05 6.39 0.14
CA ARG A 65 2.26 7.21 -0.77
C ARG A 65 0.76 7.00 -0.56
N ILE A 66 0.30 5.74 -0.48
CA ILE A 66 -1.10 5.40 -0.23
C ILE A 66 -1.57 6.00 1.10
N ILE A 67 -0.78 5.86 2.16
CA ILE A 67 -1.11 6.44 3.47
C ILE A 67 -1.17 7.99 3.40
N ALA A 68 -0.26 8.62 2.66
CA ALA A 68 -0.23 10.08 2.50
C ALA A 68 -1.44 10.62 1.69
N GLU A 69 -2.06 9.80 0.83
CA GLU A 69 -3.28 10.15 0.11
C GLU A 69 -4.54 10.11 0.97
N ILE A 70 -4.49 9.46 2.15
CA ILE A 70 -5.62 9.43 3.08
C ILE A 70 -5.86 10.84 3.59
N LYS A 71 -7.01 11.41 3.26
CA LYS A 71 -7.35 12.77 3.72
C LYS A 71 -7.48 12.79 5.23
N PRO A 72 -6.71 13.62 5.93
CA PRO A 72 -6.84 13.75 7.37
C PRO A 72 -8.22 14.33 7.72
N ILE A 73 -8.84 13.72 8.72
CA ILE A 73 -10.11 14.18 9.31
C ILE A 73 -9.77 14.68 10.71
N ALA A 74 -10.20 15.87 11.05
CA ALA A 74 -9.79 16.54 12.28
C ALA A 74 -10.10 15.72 13.55
N ILE A 75 -11.29 15.08 13.58
CA ILE A 75 -11.70 14.22 14.70
C ILE A 75 -12.46 13.02 14.14
N LEU A 76 -12.02 11.81 14.52
CA LEU A 76 -12.63 10.56 14.12
C LEU A 76 -13.52 10.04 15.28
N ASN A 77 -14.73 10.63 15.43
CA ASN A 77 -15.64 10.33 16.54
C ASN A 77 -17.13 10.32 16.14
N THR A 78 -17.46 10.54 14.87
CA THR A 78 -18.84 10.49 14.37
C THR A 78 -18.95 9.48 13.24
N ARG A 79 -20.18 8.98 13.00
CA ARG A 79 -20.45 8.06 11.87
C ARG A 79 -19.98 8.66 10.53
N ASP A 80 -20.23 9.96 10.31
CA ASP A 80 -19.86 10.64 9.07
C ASP A 80 -18.34 10.81 8.94
N SER A 81 -17.64 11.10 10.03
CA SER A 81 -16.18 11.18 10.02
C SER A 81 -15.55 9.81 9.74
N PHE A 82 -16.04 8.74 10.34
CA PHE A 82 -15.61 7.37 10.01
C PHE A 82 -15.91 6.99 8.55
N ARG A 83 -17.12 7.31 8.06
CA ARG A 83 -17.48 7.09 6.65
C ARG A 83 -16.51 7.79 5.69
N ALA A 84 -16.23 9.06 5.94
CA ALA A 84 -15.31 9.85 5.12
C ALA A 84 -13.89 9.28 5.16
N PHE A 85 -13.43 8.81 6.33
CA PHE A 85 -12.14 8.16 6.49
C PHE A 85 -12.04 6.86 5.67
N PHE A 86 -13.00 5.95 5.81
CA PHE A 86 -13.00 4.68 5.08
C PHE A 86 -13.10 4.86 3.57
N ARG A 87 -13.90 5.82 3.09
CA ARG A 87 -13.94 6.16 1.66
C ARG A 87 -12.60 6.70 1.19
N SER A 88 -11.97 7.62 1.93
CA SER A 88 -10.66 8.16 1.59
C SER A 88 -9.59 7.07 1.53
N LEU A 89 -9.59 6.15 2.50
CA LEU A 89 -8.70 4.99 2.56
C LEU A 89 -8.90 4.08 1.34
N SER A 90 -10.15 3.71 1.04
CA SER A 90 -10.47 2.85 -0.10
C SER A 90 -10.08 3.49 -1.43
N MET A 91 -10.32 4.79 -1.60
CA MET A 91 -9.94 5.52 -2.81
C MET A 91 -8.43 5.60 -2.97
N ALA A 92 -7.67 5.82 -1.89
CA ALA A 92 -6.22 5.81 -1.93
C ALA A 92 -5.66 4.46 -2.42
N ILE A 93 -6.26 3.34 -2.02
CA ILE A 93 -5.89 2.00 -2.49
C ILE A 93 -6.24 1.83 -3.97
N ILE A 94 -7.46 2.18 -4.38
CA ILE A 94 -7.93 2.06 -5.76
C ILE A 94 -7.09 2.91 -6.72
N ASN A 95 -6.75 4.13 -6.34
CA ASN A 95 -5.92 5.03 -7.14
C ASN A 95 -4.51 4.46 -7.40
N ASN A 96 -4.03 3.59 -6.53
CA ASN A 96 -2.71 2.96 -6.63
C ASN A 96 -2.77 1.47 -7.04
N GLU A 97 -3.92 0.97 -7.51
CA GLU A 97 -4.16 -0.45 -7.81
C GLU A 97 -3.16 -1.03 -8.82
N GLU A 98 -2.83 -0.27 -9.87
CA GLU A 98 -1.86 -0.72 -10.89
C GLU A 98 -0.47 -0.93 -10.27
N ASP A 99 0.01 0.02 -9.48
CA ASP A 99 1.30 -0.08 -8.82
C ASP A 99 1.32 -1.22 -7.78
N ILE A 100 0.21 -1.41 -7.05
CA ILE A 100 0.03 -2.54 -6.14
C ILE A 100 0.15 -3.85 -6.92
N HIS A 101 -0.53 -3.97 -8.05
CA HIS A 101 -0.48 -5.17 -8.88
C HIS A 101 0.92 -5.43 -9.43
N ILE A 102 1.65 -4.40 -9.88
CA ILE A 102 3.01 -4.53 -10.40
C ILE A 102 3.97 -5.02 -9.32
N LEU A 103 3.95 -4.40 -8.13
CA LEU A 103 4.91 -4.68 -7.07
C LEU A 103 4.58 -5.94 -6.25
N PHE A 104 3.30 -6.27 -6.09
CA PHE A 104 2.82 -7.36 -5.24
C PHE A 104 2.04 -8.43 -6.00
N SER A 105 2.42 -8.71 -7.25
CA SER A 105 1.77 -9.76 -8.06
C SER A 105 2.06 -11.17 -7.52
N GLY A 106 1.11 -12.09 -7.74
CA GLY A 106 1.26 -13.49 -7.38
C GLY A 106 1.11 -13.75 -5.87
N TYR A 107 2.05 -14.50 -5.30
CA TYR A 107 2.04 -14.86 -3.86
C TYR A 107 2.32 -13.69 -2.91
N GLU A 108 2.66 -12.51 -3.43
CA GLU A 108 3.08 -11.35 -2.64
C GLU A 108 1.91 -10.47 -2.18
N THR A 109 0.68 -10.73 -2.63
CA THR A 109 -0.52 -9.96 -2.23
C THR A 109 -0.70 -9.94 -0.71
N ASN A 110 -0.51 -11.07 -0.03
CA ASN A 110 -0.58 -11.13 1.44
C ASN A 110 0.51 -10.28 2.12
N ARG A 111 1.67 -10.15 1.48
CA ARG A 111 2.76 -9.29 1.98
C ARG A 111 2.36 -7.82 1.91
N PHE A 112 1.69 -7.39 0.83
CA PHE A 112 1.13 -6.05 0.74
C PHE A 112 0.14 -5.79 1.88
N ILE A 113 -0.86 -6.64 2.04
CA ILE A 113 -1.93 -6.46 3.03
C ILE A 113 -1.33 -6.34 4.44
N ASN A 114 -0.39 -7.22 4.80
CA ASN A 114 0.25 -7.20 6.12
C ASN A 114 1.10 -5.95 6.36
N ARG A 115 1.88 -5.51 5.37
CA ARG A 115 2.69 -4.28 5.46
C ARG A 115 1.81 -3.03 5.53
N PHE A 116 0.78 -2.99 4.69
CA PHE A 116 -0.20 -1.91 4.67
C PHE A 116 -0.94 -1.80 6.01
N GLU A 117 -1.45 -2.91 6.55
CA GLU A 117 -2.10 -2.97 7.86
C GLU A 117 -1.20 -2.41 8.97
N ALA A 118 0.05 -2.87 9.03
CA ALA A 118 1.01 -2.39 10.02
C ALA A 118 1.28 -0.88 9.90
N ARG A 119 1.33 -0.34 8.68
CA ARG A 119 1.54 1.08 8.43
C ARG A 119 0.28 1.89 8.76
N LEU A 120 -0.90 1.38 8.39
CA LEU A 120 -2.19 1.99 8.70
C LEU A 120 -2.42 2.09 10.21
N LYS A 121 -2.14 1.03 10.98
CA LYS A 121 -2.22 1.06 12.45
C LYS A 121 -1.35 2.16 13.04
N ARG A 122 -0.10 2.26 12.61
CA ARG A 122 0.80 3.35 13.06
C ARG A 122 0.24 4.73 12.73
N PHE A 123 -0.28 4.92 11.52
CA PHE A 123 -0.91 6.17 11.11
C PHE A 123 -2.13 6.49 11.97
N VAL A 124 -3.07 5.57 12.14
CA VAL A 124 -4.31 5.77 12.91
C VAL A 124 -4.00 6.13 14.36
N PHE A 125 -3.16 5.36 15.04
CA PHE A 125 -2.85 5.61 16.46
C PHE A 125 -2.01 6.88 16.69
N SER A 126 -1.26 7.33 15.68
CA SER A 126 -0.52 8.60 15.74
C SER A 126 -1.40 9.81 15.43
N ALA A 127 -2.24 9.70 14.39
CA ALA A 127 -3.08 10.81 13.92
C ALA A 127 -4.32 11.03 14.79
N TYR A 128 -4.82 9.96 15.46
CA TYR A 128 -6.06 9.99 16.24
C TYR A 128 -5.83 9.49 17.68
N PRO A 129 -5.33 10.36 18.59
CA PRO A 129 -5.01 9.95 19.97
C PRO A 129 -6.20 9.45 20.79
N ASN A 130 -7.44 9.79 20.38
CA ASN A 130 -8.66 9.24 20.97
C ASN A 130 -8.87 7.75 20.65
N ILE A 131 -8.24 7.24 19.60
CA ILE A 131 -8.24 5.80 19.27
C ILE A 131 -7.03 5.15 19.96
N ARG A 132 -7.28 4.44 21.06
CA ARG A 132 -6.20 3.83 21.86
C ARG A 132 -5.55 2.66 21.10
N ASN A 133 -4.23 2.56 21.21
CA ASN A 133 -3.51 1.37 20.75
C ASN A 133 -3.65 0.24 21.80
N ASN A 134 -4.75 -0.49 21.72
CA ASN A 134 -5.07 -1.64 22.55
C ASN A 134 -5.41 -2.88 21.70
N SER A 135 -5.58 -4.02 22.33
CA SER A 135 -5.87 -5.29 21.63
C SER A 135 -7.14 -5.22 20.81
N GLU A 136 -8.19 -4.59 21.34
CA GLU A 136 -9.50 -4.48 20.72
C GLU A 136 -9.43 -3.70 19.40
N ASN A 137 -8.88 -2.47 19.44
CA ASN A 137 -8.70 -1.65 18.23
C ASN A 137 -7.74 -2.31 17.22
N ASN A 138 -6.72 -3.03 17.69
CA ASN A 138 -5.82 -3.78 16.81
C ASN A 138 -6.56 -4.91 16.09
N ILE A 139 -7.42 -5.67 16.79
CA ILE A 139 -8.25 -6.73 16.20
C ILE A 139 -9.24 -6.12 15.19
N PHE A 140 -9.92 -5.04 15.57
CA PHE A 140 -10.87 -4.36 14.71
C PHE A 140 -10.22 -3.89 13.39
N ILE A 141 -9.09 -3.19 13.46
CA ILE A 141 -8.37 -2.71 12.27
C ILE A 141 -7.93 -3.89 11.39
N SER A 142 -7.38 -4.97 11.98
CA SER A 142 -7.00 -6.17 11.24
C SER A 142 -8.19 -6.78 10.51
N PHE A 143 -9.31 -6.96 11.20
CA PHE A 143 -10.53 -7.53 10.63
C PHE A 143 -11.04 -6.71 9.44
N ILE A 144 -11.11 -5.39 9.59
CA ILE A 144 -11.58 -4.48 8.54
C ILE A 144 -10.63 -4.49 7.33
N VAL A 145 -9.33 -4.39 7.55
CA VAL A 145 -8.35 -4.39 6.46
C VAL A 145 -8.41 -5.70 5.68
N GLN A 146 -8.26 -6.83 6.36
CA GLN A 146 -8.25 -8.15 5.72
C GLN A 146 -9.59 -8.45 5.02
N GLY A 147 -10.71 -8.18 5.71
CA GLY A 147 -12.07 -8.40 5.17
C GLY A 147 -12.36 -7.54 3.95
N SER A 148 -12.01 -6.26 3.97
CA SER A 148 -12.24 -5.34 2.86
C SER A 148 -11.39 -5.71 1.63
N PHE A 149 -10.11 -6.05 1.82
CA PHE A 149 -9.26 -6.53 0.74
C PHE A 149 -9.78 -7.82 0.12
N HIS A 150 -10.17 -8.79 0.94
CA HIS A 150 -10.73 -10.04 0.46
C HIS A 150 -12.04 -9.82 -0.31
N ALA A 151 -12.93 -9.00 0.23
CA ALA A 151 -14.19 -8.64 -0.45
C ALA A 151 -13.93 -7.99 -1.80
N TYR A 152 -12.97 -7.07 -1.88
CA TYR A 152 -12.59 -6.42 -3.13
C TYR A 152 -12.01 -7.42 -4.15
N ALA A 153 -11.09 -8.26 -3.74
CA ALA A 153 -10.41 -9.22 -4.62
C ALA A 153 -11.36 -10.30 -5.19
N GLN A 154 -12.34 -10.77 -4.39
CA GLN A 154 -13.25 -11.83 -4.78
C GLN A 154 -14.47 -11.36 -5.59
N ASN A 155 -14.73 -10.05 -5.60
CA ASN A 155 -15.93 -9.49 -6.24
C ASN A 155 -15.58 -8.59 -7.44
N ASN A 156 -14.57 -8.95 -8.23
CA ASN A 156 -14.07 -8.16 -9.36
C ASN A 156 -15.07 -7.88 -10.50
N LYS A 157 -16.23 -8.58 -10.49
CA LYS A 157 -17.34 -8.35 -11.42
C LYS A 157 -18.32 -7.27 -10.95
N ILE A 158 -18.21 -6.85 -9.70
CA ILE A 158 -19.05 -5.80 -9.10
C ILE A 158 -18.31 -4.47 -9.30
N ASP A 159 -19.08 -3.41 -9.56
CA ASP A 159 -18.51 -2.07 -9.63
C ASP A 159 -17.77 -1.70 -8.34
N LYS A 160 -16.56 -1.13 -8.50
CA LYS A 160 -15.65 -0.80 -7.39
C LYS A 160 -16.30 0.15 -6.38
N SER A 161 -17.06 1.14 -6.83
CA SER A 161 -17.74 2.08 -5.94
C SER A 161 -18.78 1.38 -5.07
N THR A 162 -19.50 0.41 -5.64
CA THR A 162 -20.46 -0.43 -4.91
C THR A 162 -19.78 -1.25 -3.82
N ILE A 163 -18.61 -1.87 -4.12
CA ILE A 163 -17.86 -2.63 -3.11
C ILE A 163 -17.41 -1.71 -1.98
N VAL A 164 -16.85 -0.53 -2.33
CA VAL A 164 -16.42 0.47 -1.34
C VAL A 164 -17.57 0.91 -0.44
N ASP A 165 -18.73 1.23 -1.01
CA ASP A 165 -19.88 1.68 -0.24
C ASP A 165 -20.39 0.58 0.70
N ARG A 166 -20.48 -0.66 0.21
CA ARG A 166 -20.95 -1.80 1.03
C ARG A 166 -19.97 -2.18 2.14
N THR A 167 -18.67 -2.24 1.84
CA THR A 167 -17.66 -2.51 2.88
C THR A 167 -17.59 -1.37 3.90
N THR A 168 -17.75 -0.12 3.48
CA THR A 168 -17.85 1.03 4.38
C THR A 168 -19.07 0.92 5.31
N ASP A 169 -20.25 0.61 4.77
CA ASP A 169 -21.47 0.46 5.59
C ASP A 169 -21.35 -0.68 6.61
N LEU A 170 -20.76 -1.81 6.21
CA LEU A 170 -20.50 -2.94 7.13
C LEU A 170 -19.51 -2.54 8.23
N THR A 171 -18.43 -1.84 7.86
CA THR A 171 -17.43 -1.36 8.82
C THR A 171 -18.05 -0.40 9.84
N LEU A 172 -18.93 0.51 9.40
CA LEU A 172 -19.60 1.44 10.30
C LEU A 172 -20.53 0.74 11.29
N LYS A 173 -21.29 -0.27 10.86
CA LYS A 173 -22.13 -1.07 11.75
C LYS A 173 -21.31 -1.81 12.82
N LEU A 174 -20.16 -2.39 12.39
CA LEU A 174 -19.25 -3.04 13.34
C LEU A 174 -18.64 -2.04 14.31
N ALA A 175 -18.24 -0.84 13.84
CA ALA A 175 -17.68 0.18 14.71
C ALA A 175 -18.67 0.66 15.80
N GLU A 176 -19.96 0.72 15.50
CA GLU A 176 -21.01 1.06 16.47
C GLU A 176 -21.11 0.04 17.62
N GLU A 177 -20.98 -1.25 17.31
CA GLU A 177 -20.97 -2.33 18.30
C GLU A 177 -19.71 -2.30 19.20
N PHE A 178 -18.57 -1.84 18.66
CA PHE A 178 -17.30 -1.76 19.39
C PHE A 178 -17.18 -0.49 20.27
N THR A 179 -18.01 0.53 20.04
CA THR A 179 -17.96 1.81 20.78
C THR A 179 -19.11 1.95 21.78
N ALA A 180 -20.04 1.02 21.81
CA ALA A 180 -21.16 0.95 22.77
C ALA A 180 -20.69 0.30 24.08
#